data_feaa5657899ba96ce4a54bbab7da356e
#
_entry.id   feaa5657899ba96ce4a54bbab7da356e
#
_cell.length_a   1.000
_cell.length_b   1.000
_cell.length_c   1.000
_cell.angle_alpha   90.00
_cell.angle_beta   90.00
_cell.angle_gamma   90.00
#
_symmetry.space_group_name_H-M   'P 1'
#
loop_
_entity.id
_entity.type
_entity.pdbx_description
1 polymer ?
#
loop_
_entity_poly.entity_id
_entity_poly.type
_entity_poly.pdbx_seq_one_letter_code
_entity_poly.pdbx_strand_id
1 'polypeptide(L)'
;AVNAILGSIGQSPVNLLDYANPEISFIYNILKESNIDVQTEGWTFNIEYHIKENVNTTDNKIIIESDVIRIDNTDEWDRTRDFVRRKDSDGIWKLYDRVNHTFEYPDDDYFYVNKVRLLKFEDIPAPFQRYIVYKASGRAAVQLVSNANLQKMLSTFETQARATALE
;
A
#
# COMPACT_ATOMS: atom_id res chain seq x y z
N ALA A 1 4.37 -13.57 -9.96
CA ALA A 1 5.17 -12.86 -8.96
C ALA A 1 5.90 -13.82 -8.02
N VAL A 2 5.21 -14.73 -7.29
CA VAL A 2 5.83 -15.67 -6.32
C VAL A 2 6.97 -16.47 -6.95
N ASN A 3 6.77 -17.07 -8.14
CA ASN A 3 7.81 -17.81 -8.83
C ASN A 3 9.02 -16.96 -9.25
N ALA A 4 8.82 -15.67 -9.53
CA ALA A 4 9.91 -14.75 -9.82
C ALA A 4 10.76 -14.49 -8.56
N ILE A 5 10.13 -14.38 -7.39
CA ILE A 5 10.82 -14.23 -6.11
C ILE A 5 11.58 -15.51 -5.76
N LEU A 6 10.95 -16.70 -5.88
CA LEU A 6 11.58 -18.00 -5.68
C LEU A 6 12.82 -18.15 -6.57
N GLY A 7 12.70 -17.86 -7.88
CA GLY A 7 13.82 -17.90 -8.81
C GLY A 7 14.95 -16.94 -8.44
N SER A 8 14.63 -15.75 -7.93
CA SER A 8 15.62 -14.75 -7.49
C SER A 8 16.47 -15.22 -6.31
N ILE A 9 15.95 -16.10 -5.46
CA ILE A 9 16.65 -16.64 -4.29
C ILE A 9 17.19 -18.08 -4.54
N GLY A 10 17.11 -18.57 -5.78
CA GLY A 10 17.62 -19.86 -6.17
C GLY A 10 16.72 -21.05 -5.83
N GLN A 11 15.44 -20.80 -5.56
CA GLN A 11 14.46 -21.83 -5.30
C GLN A 11 13.70 -22.24 -6.58
N SER A 12 13.20 -23.48 -6.59
CA SER A 12 12.44 -23.99 -7.73
C SER A 12 11.04 -23.36 -7.83
N PRO A 13 10.54 -23.10 -9.05
CA PRO A 13 9.21 -22.59 -9.22
C PRO A 13 8.16 -23.63 -8.78
N VAL A 14 7.01 -23.15 -8.31
CA VAL A 14 5.87 -23.97 -7.93
C VAL A 14 4.76 -23.86 -8.99
N ASN A 15 4.05 -24.96 -9.24
CA ASN A 15 2.93 -25.00 -10.17
C ASN A 15 1.63 -24.50 -9.53
N LEU A 16 1.52 -24.67 -8.22
CA LEU A 16 0.35 -24.24 -7.42
C LEU A 16 0.84 -23.59 -6.14
N LEU A 17 0.13 -22.53 -5.71
CA LEU A 17 0.41 -21.85 -4.44
C LEU A 17 -0.20 -22.69 -3.31
N ASP A 18 0.61 -23.51 -2.67
CA ASP A 18 0.23 -24.21 -1.46
C ASP A 18 0.60 -23.36 -0.22
N TYR A 19 -0.38 -22.69 0.34
CA TYR A 19 -0.20 -21.85 1.53
C TYR A 19 0.01 -22.64 2.82
N ALA A 20 -0.15 -23.97 2.80
CA ALA A 20 0.26 -24.83 3.90
C ALA A 20 1.78 -25.02 3.93
N ASN A 21 2.48 -24.79 2.81
CA ASN A 21 3.93 -24.73 2.76
C ASN A 21 4.41 -23.41 3.42
N PRO A 22 5.19 -23.46 4.52
CA PRO A 22 5.63 -22.27 5.24
C PRO A 22 6.46 -21.30 4.37
N GLU A 23 7.28 -21.80 3.46
CA GLU A 23 8.12 -21.00 2.58
C GLU A 23 7.27 -20.22 1.56
N ILE A 24 6.30 -20.88 0.93
CA ILE A 24 5.38 -20.24 -0.02
C ILE A 24 4.53 -19.19 0.69
N SER A 25 3.99 -19.51 1.86
CA SER A 25 3.21 -18.58 2.67
C SER A 25 4.04 -17.35 3.07
N PHE A 26 5.29 -17.56 3.46
CA PHE A 26 6.23 -16.50 3.82
C PHE A 26 6.52 -15.57 2.63
N ILE A 27 6.88 -16.12 1.47
CA ILE A 27 7.15 -15.33 0.25
C ILE A 27 5.90 -14.56 -0.20
N TYR A 28 4.74 -15.19 -0.12
CA TYR A 28 3.49 -14.53 -0.46
C TYR A 28 3.18 -13.34 0.48
N ASN A 29 3.47 -13.48 1.78
CA ASN A 29 3.32 -12.37 2.73
C ASN A 29 4.29 -11.23 2.45
N ILE A 30 5.57 -11.54 2.16
CA ILE A 30 6.55 -10.52 1.75
C ILE A 30 6.08 -9.78 0.48
N LEU A 31 5.53 -10.50 -0.50
CA LEU A 31 4.98 -9.89 -1.71
C LEU A 31 3.82 -8.94 -1.39
N LYS A 32 2.89 -9.36 -0.52
CA LYS A 32 1.77 -8.50 -0.09
C LYS A 32 2.24 -7.24 0.63
N GLU A 33 3.17 -7.39 1.56
CA GLU A 33 3.75 -6.25 2.29
C GLU A 33 4.47 -5.28 1.34
N SER A 34 5.29 -5.80 0.43
CA SER A 34 5.99 -4.99 -0.56
C SER A 34 5.02 -4.27 -1.52
N ASN A 35 3.91 -4.92 -1.88
CA ASN A 35 2.85 -4.32 -2.70
C ASN A 35 2.19 -3.14 -1.97
N ILE A 36 1.85 -3.30 -0.69
CA ILE A 36 1.27 -2.24 0.14
C ILE A 36 2.28 -1.08 0.30
N ASP A 37 3.53 -1.37 0.61
CA ASP A 37 4.56 -0.36 0.82
C ASP A 37 4.77 0.51 -0.42
N VAL A 38 4.90 -0.11 -1.61
CA VAL A 38 5.08 0.61 -2.87
C VAL A 38 3.86 1.45 -3.19
N GLN A 39 2.65 0.91 -3.05
CA GLN A 39 1.44 1.65 -3.37
C GLN A 39 1.14 2.76 -2.37
N THR A 40 1.58 2.64 -1.10
CA THR A 40 1.40 3.68 -0.07
C THR A 40 2.21 4.95 -0.38
N GLU A 41 3.27 4.86 -1.19
CA GLU A 41 3.99 6.05 -1.66
C GLU A 41 3.04 7.00 -2.42
N GLY A 42 2.03 6.46 -3.09
CA GLY A 42 1.07 7.21 -3.91
C GLY A 42 1.63 7.50 -5.30
N TRP A 43 1.06 6.86 -6.30
CA TRP A 43 1.48 6.96 -7.69
C TRP A 43 0.31 7.42 -8.56
N THR A 44 0.60 7.92 -9.73
CA THR A 44 -0.43 8.45 -10.65
C THR A 44 -1.56 7.46 -10.96
N PHE A 45 -1.30 6.16 -10.85
CA PHE A 45 -2.30 5.12 -11.11
C PHE A 45 -3.20 4.78 -9.91
N ASN A 46 -2.82 5.17 -8.68
CA ASN A 46 -3.57 4.80 -7.48
C ASN A 46 -3.90 5.99 -6.56
N ILE A 47 -3.64 7.23 -6.99
CA ILE A 47 -4.10 8.44 -6.32
C ILE A 47 -5.37 8.96 -6.99
N GLU A 48 -6.38 9.23 -6.19
CA GLU A 48 -7.59 9.95 -6.57
C GLU A 48 -7.60 11.30 -5.86
N TYR A 49 -7.73 12.37 -6.64
CA TYR A 49 -7.70 13.74 -6.13
C TYR A 49 -9.09 14.30 -6.01
N HIS A 50 -9.29 15.14 -4.99
CA HIS A 50 -10.50 15.95 -4.82
C HIS A 50 -11.78 15.11 -4.76
N ILE A 51 -11.75 14.03 -4.01
CA ILE A 51 -12.90 13.14 -3.81
C ILE A 51 -13.80 13.75 -2.73
N LYS A 52 -15.09 13.87 -3.05
CA LYS A 52 -16.09 14.36 -2.10
C LYS A 52 -16.53 13.23 -1.16
N GLU A 53 -16.29 13.42 0.12
CA GLU A 53 -16.75 12.54 1.20
C GLU A 53 -17.87 13.22 1.97
N ASN A 54 -19.06 12.64 1.98
CA ASN A 54 -20.20 13.18 2.70
C ASN A 54 -20.23 12.70 4.14
N VAL A 55 -20.53 13.61 5.05
CA VAL A 55 -20.75 13.28 6.46
C VAL A 55 -22.08 12.54 6.59
N ASN A 56 -22.09 11.43 7.31
CA ASN A 56 -23.32 10.72 7.61
C ASN A 56 -24.16 11.52 8.62
N THR A 57 -25.39 11.82 8.26
CA THR A 57 -26.30 12.65 9.07
C THR A 57 -26.76 11.99 10.37
N THR A 58 -26.54 10.68 10.55
CA THR A 58 -26.99 9.95 11.75
C THR A 58 -25.96 10.00 12.87
N ASP A 59 -24.67 9.83 12.53
CA ASP A 59 -23.58 9.75 13.52
C ASP A 59 -22.49 10.80 13.32
N ASN A 60 -22.68 11.71 12.35
CA ASN A 60 -21.76 12.79 11.96
C ASN A 60 -20.34 12.29 11.61
N LYS A 61 -20.19 11.04 11.15
CA LYS A 61 -18.92 10.42 10.82
C LYS A 61 -18.82 10.12 9.33
N ILE A 62 -17.58 9.87 8.86
CA ILE A 62 -17.30 9.45 7.49
C ILE A 62 -16.61 8.09 7.53
N ILE A 63 -17.24 7.09 6.92
CA ILE A 63 -16.65 5.74 6.75
C ILE A 63 -15.70 5.79 5.57
N ILE A 64 -14.50 5.24 5.74
CA ILE A 64 -13.48 5.13 4.70
C ILE A 64 -13.39 3.69 4.23
N GLU A 65 -13.36 3.49 2.93
CA GLU A 65 -13.28 2.18 2.30
C GLU A 65 -11.97 1.45 2.70
N SER A 66 -12.03 0.14 2.80
CA SER A 66 -10.92 -0.69 3.31
C SER A 66 -9.68 -0.69 2.38
N ASP A 67 -9.88 -0.43 1.10
CA ASP A 67 -8.83 -0.33 0.09
C ASP A 67 -8.12 1.03 0.06
N VAL A 68 -8.65 2.05 0.74
CA VAL A 68 -7.96 3.33 0.92
C VAL A 68 -6.84 3.13 1.94
N ILE A 69 -5.58 3.24 1.52
CA ILE A 69 -4.39 3.05 2.37
C ILE A 69 -3.80 4.34 2.93
N ARG A 70 -4.05 5.46 2.26
CA ARG A 70 -3.71 6.80 2.74
C ARG A 70 -4.79 7.79 2.35
N ILE A 71 -5.02 8.80 3.18
CA ILE A 71 -5.95 9.89 2.93
C ILE A 71 -5.33 11.19 3.45
N ASP A 72 -5.48 12.24 2.68
CA ASP A 72 -4.95 13.57 2.99
C ASP A 72 -6.00 14.63 2.62
N ASN A 73 -5.91 15.81 3.19
CA ASN A 73 -6.70 16.96 2.74
C ASN A 73 -6.39 17.27 1.27
N THR A 74 -7.40 17.69 0.51
CA THR A 74 -7.17 18.25 -0.82
C THR A 74 -6.48 19.61 -0.76
N ASP A 75 -6.83 20.42 0.24
CA ASP A 75 -6.21 21.72 0.50
C ASP A 75 -5.07 21.56 1.50
N GLU A 76 -3.84 21.52 0.99
CA GLU A 76 -2.62 21.42 1.82
C GLU A 76 -2.35 22.68 2.65
N TRP A 77 -3.01 23.82 2.35
CA TRP A 77 -2.84 25.08 3.06
C TRP A 77 -3.80 25.22 4.25
N ASP A 78 -4.89 24.45 4.28
CA ASP A 78 -5.79 24.42 5.42
C ASP A 78 -5.13 23.67 6.60
N ARG A 79 -4.66 24.45 7.57
CA ARG A 79 -4.08 23.92 8.80
C ARG A 79 -5.07 23.76 9.94
N THR A 80 -6.32 24.06 9.71
CA THR A 80 -7.39 23.93 10.72
C THR A 80 -7.84 22.48 10.86
N ARG A 81 -7.54 21.64 9.86
CA ARG A 81 -7.88 20.23 9.79
C ARG A 81 -6.74 19.43 9.16
N ASP A 82 -6.58 18.20 9.62
CA ASP A 82 -5.60 17.26 9.08
C ASP A 82 -6.16 15.84 9.17
N PHE A 83 -6.52 15.28 8.05
CA PHE A 83 -7.25 14.03 7.95
C PHE A 83 -6.34 12.82 7.79
N VAL A 84 -6.67 11.77 8.55
CA VAL A 84 -6.11 10.43 8.37
C VAL A 84 -7.21 9.39 8.49
N ARG A 85 -7.00 8.21 7.95
CA ARG A 85 -7.87 7.08 8.26
C ARG A 85 -7.47 6.47 9.61
N ARG A 86 -8.43 6.22 10.45
CA ARG A 86 -8.23 5.55 11.74
C ARG A 86 -9.41 4.65 12.05
N LYS A 87 -9.18 3.54 12.74
CA LYS A 87 -10.29 2.71 13.25
C LYS A 87 -10.90 3.37 14.47
N ASP A 88 -12.22 3.44 14.47
CA ASP A 88 -13.01 3.80 15.65
C ASP A 88 -13.19 2.58 16.57
N SER A 89 -13.86 2.76 17.70
CA SER A 89 -14.12 1.72 18.69
C SER A 89 -14.89 0.49 18.14
N ASP A 90 -15.62 0.66 17.03
CA ASP A 90 -16.33 -0.39 16.31
C ASP A 90 -15.43 -1.19 15.35
N GLY A 91 -14.15 -0.82 15.21
CA GLY A 91 -13.19 -1.45 14.32
C GLY A 91 -13.31 -1.04 12.85
N ILE A 92 -14.21 -0.11 12.52
CA ILE A 92 -14.42 0.39 11.14
C ILE A 92 -13.46 1.55 10.85
N TRP A 93 -12.91 1.57 9.63
CA TRP A 93 -12.08 2.66 9.16
C TRP A 93 -12.93 3.92 8.94
N LYS A 94 -12.57 5.00 9.60
CA LYS A 94 -13.24 6.30 9.49
C LYS A 94 -12.23 7.42 9.28
N LEU A 95 -12.72 8.53 8.77
CA LEU A 95 -11.95 9.77 8.72
C LEU A 95 -11.73 10.29 10.13
N TYR A 96 -10.49 10.61 10.47
CA TYR A 96 -10.11 11.17 11.76
C TYR A 96 -9.36 12.47 11.56
N ASP A 97 -9.79 13.52 12.21
CA ASP A 97 -9.11 14.82 12.23
C ASP A 97 -8.06 14.82 13.35
N ARG A 98 -6.78 14.91 12.95
CA ARG A 98 -5.65 14.95 13.89
C ARG A 98 -5.50 16.27 14.63
N VAL A 99 -6.01 17.37 14.07
CA VAL A 99 -5.95 18.70 14.68
C VAL A 99 -7.00 18.83 15.77
N ASN A 100 -8.24 18.45 15.45
CA ASN A 100 -9.37 18.57 16.37
C ASN A 100 -9.58 17.29 17.21
N HIS A 101 -8.82 16.24 16.98
CA HIS A 101 -8.86 14.96 17.70
C HIS A 101 -10.23 14.28 17.71
N THR A 102 -10.96 14.33 16.59
CA THR A 102 -12.33 13.83 16.49
C THR A 102 -12.59 12.99 15.25
N PHE A 103 -13.59 12.11 15.34
CA PHE A 103 -14.22 11.41 14.22
C PHE A 103 -15.53 12.08 13.79
N GLU A 104 -16.04 13.06 14.55
CA GLU A 104 -17.37 13.64 14.39
C GLU A 104 -17.29 15.04 13.82
N TYR A 105 -18.16 15.33 12.85
CA TYR A 105 -18.22 16.54 12.06
C TYR A 105 -19.65 17.10 12.04
N PRO A 106 -20.21 17.54 13.21
CA PRO A 106 -21.60 17.91 13.31
C PRO A 106 -21.99 19.17 12.52
N ASP A 107 -21.02 20.03 12.23
CA ASP A 107 -21.23 21.32 11.57
C ASP A 107 -20.86 21.27 10.07
N ASP A 108 -20.47 20.10 9.58
CA ASP A 108 -20.01 19.93 8.20
C ASP A 108 -20.90 18.95 7.44
N ASP A 109 -21.11 19.21 6.15
CA ASP A 109 -21.85 18.33 5.25
C ASP A 109 -20.94 17.37 4.51
N TYR A 110 -19.74 17.82 4.16
CA TYR A 110 -18.76 17.04 3.37
C TYR A 110 -17.35 17.62 3.45
N PHE A 111 -16.37 16.81 3.03
CA PHE A 111 -14.99 17.25 2.79
C PHE A 111 -14.52 16.80 1.42
N TYR A 112 -13.53 17.52 0.89
CA TYR A 112 -12.75 17.06 -0.26
C TYR A 112 -11.41 16.51 0.23
N VAL A 113 -11.09 15.30 -0.20
CA VAL A 113 -9.89 14.58 0.22
C VAL A 113 -9.16 13.98 -0.98
N ASN A 114 -7.87 13.74 -0.82
CA ASN A 114 -7.08 12.94 -1.73
C ASN A 114 -6.92 11.55 -1.13
N LYS A 115 -7.15 10.50 -1.93
CA LYS A 115 -7.08 9.10 -1.50
C LYS A 115 -5.99 8.36 -2.26
N VAL A 116 -5.21 7.55 -1.56
CA VAL A 116 -4.36 6.53 -2.17
C VAL A 116 -5.02 5.18 -1.96
N ARG A 117 -5.34 4.50 -3.08
CA ARG A 117 -6.00 3.19 -3.06
C ARG A 117 -5.01 2.05 -3.21
N LEU A 118 -5.29 0.94 -2.55
CA LEU A 118 -4.59 -0.32 -2.75
C LEU A 118 -5.26 -1.09 -3.88
N LEU A 119 -4.63 -1.13 -5.04
CA LEU A 119 -5.07 -1.94 -6.16
C LEU A 119 -4.52 -3.37 -6.07
N LYS A 120 -5.20 -4.32 -6.70
CA LYS A 120 -4.69 -5.68 -6.83
C LYS A 120 -3.40 -5.68 -7.64
N PHE A 121 -2.49 -6.59 -7.30
CA PHE A 121 -1.18 -6.66 -7.96
C PHE A 121 -1.29 -6.81 -9.49
N GLU A 122 -2.26 -7.56 -9.98
CA GLU A 122 -2.50 -7.76 -11.41
C GLU A 122 -3.03 -6.53 -12.15
N ASP A 123 -3.63 -5.57 -11.43
CA ASP A 123 -4.27 -4.39 -12.00
C ASP A 123 -3.34 -3.16 -12.09
N ILE A 124 -2.15 -3.23 -11.51
CA ILE A 124 -1.19 -2.13 -11.54
C ILE A 124 -0.27 -2.20 -12.78
N PRO A 125 0.31 -1.06 -13.23
CA PRO A 125 1.19 -1.06 -14.39
C PRO A 125 2.40 -1.98 -14.25
N ALA A 126 2.80 -2.64 -15.35
CA ALA A 126 3.86 -3.64 -15.36
C ALA A 126 5.22 -3.17 -14.79
N PRO A 127 5.70 -1.92 -15.00
CA PRO A 127 6.92 -1.43 -14.35
C PRO A 127 6.84 -1.48 -12.82
N PHE A 128 5.69 -1.14 -12.24
CA PHE A 128 5.46 -1.19 -10.80
C PHE A 128 5.36 -2.62 -10.27
N GLN A 129 4.73 -3.54 -11.04
CA GLN A 129 4.75 -4.96 -10.69
C GLN A 129 6.18 -5.48 -10.59
N ARG A 130 7.05 -5.09 -11.53
CA ARG A 130 8.47 -5.46 -11.53
C ARG A 130 9.21 -4.87 -10.33
N TYR A 131 8.98 -3.59 -10.02
CA TYR A 131 9.56 -2.94 -8.86
C TYR A 131 9.17 -3.66 -7.55
N ILE A 132 7.88 -3.99 -7.38
CA ILE A 132 7.38 -4.74 -6.21
C ILE A 132 8.04 -6.11 -6.10
N VAL A 133 8.18 -6.83 -7.21
CA VAL A 133 8.83 -8.15 -7.23
C VAL A 133 10.30 -8.05 -6.79
N TYR A 134 11.08 -7.09 -7.28
CA TYR A 134 12.47 -6.94 -6.86
C TYR A 134 12.58 -6.49 -5.40
N LYS A 135 11.73 -5.61 -4.92
CA LYS A 135 11.65 -5.23 -3.51
C LYS A 135 11.37 -6.44 -2.62
N ALA A 136 10.39 -7.25 -2.99
CA ALA A 136 10.06 -8.49 -2.30
C ALA A 136 11.19 -9.52 -2.35
N SER A 137 11.86 -9.67 -3.51
CA SER A 137 13.01 -10.57 -3.69
C SER A 137 14.19 -10.17 -2.80
N GLY A 138 14.47 -8.87 -2.69
CA GLY A 138 15.51 -8.36 -1.80
C GLY A 138 15.22 -8.71 -0.34
N ARG A 139 13.98 -8.54 0.13
CA ARG A 139 13.56 -8.93 1.48
C ARG A 139 13.67 -10.44 1.71
N ALA A 140 13.22 -11.25 0.75
CA ALA A 140 13.30 -12.71 0.84
C ALA A 140 14.76 -13.18 0.88
N ALA A 141 15.65 -12.61 0.09
CA ALA A 141 17.08 -12.94 0.08
C ALA A 141 17.75 -12.65 1.43
N VAL A 142 17.40 -11.53 2.08
CA VAL A 142 17.91 -11.19 3.43
C VAL A 142 17.49 -12.22 4.45
N GLN A 143 16.23 -12.63 4.43
CA GLN A 143 15.64 -13.44 5.49
C GLN A 143 15.85 -14.94 5.29
N LEU A 144 15.91 -15.43 4.04
CA LEU A 144 15.99 -16.86 3.74
C LEU A 144 17.38 -17.34 3.32
N VAL A 145 18.19 -16.51 2.68
CA VAL A 145 19.42 -16.96 2.02
C VAL A 145 20.68 -16.43 2.69
N SER A 146 20.62 -15.29 3.38
CA SER A 146 21.75 -14.64 4.06
C SER A 146 23.01 -14.46 3.17
N ASN A 147 22.81 -14.19 1.85
CA ASN A 147 23.87 -14.00 0.88
C ASN A 147 24.04 -12.51 0.53
N ALA A 148 25.12 -11.89 1.01
CA ALA A 148 25.38 -10.47 0.83
C ALA A 148 25.55 -10.04 -0.64
N ASN A 149 26.13 -10.90 -1.49
CA ASN A 149 26.30 -10.60 -2.92
C ASN A 149 24.96 -10.60 -3.65
N LEU A 150 24.10 -11.59 -3.37
CA LEU A 150 22.75 -11.67 -3.90
C LEU A 150 21.92 -10.46 -3.48
N GLN A 151 22.01 -10.09 -2.22
CA GLN A 151 21.36 -8.89 -1.65
C GLN A 151 21.75 -7.61 -2.41
N LYS A 152 23.04 -7.41 -2.62
CA LYS A 152 23.57 -6.23 -3.34
C LYS A 152 23.07 -6.19 -4.79
N MET A 153 23.05 -7.34 -5.46
CA MET A 153 22.55 -7.46 -6.83
C MET A 153 21.05 -7.13 -6.92
N LEU A 154 20.24 -7.70 -6.01
CA LEU A 154 18.80 -7.45 -5.97
C LEU A 154 18.46 -5.99 -5.61
N SER A 155 19.24 -5.36 -4.72
CA SER A 155 19.10 -3.93 -4.41
C SER A 155 19.38 -3.05 -5.64
N THR A 156 20.33 -3.42 -6.47
CA THR A 156 20.60 -2.73 -7.75
C THR A 156 19.41 -2.86 -8.71
N PHE A 157 18.85 -4.06 -8.84
CA PHE A 157 17.69 -4.31 -9.70
C PHE A 157 16.42 -3.57 -9.17
N GLU A 158 16.23 -3.51 -7.86
CA GLU A 158 15.16 -2.73 -7.23
C GLU A 158 15.29 -1.25 -7.60
N THR A 159 16.49 -0.68 -7.46
CA THR A 159 16.75 0.73 -7.80
C THR A 159 16.50 1.02 -9.28
N GLN A 160 16.93 0.13 -10.17
CA GLN A 160 16.68 0.27 -11.61
C GLN A 160 15.19 0.16 -11.95
N ALA A 161 14.50 -0.81 -11.35
CA ALA A 161 13.07 -1.00 -11.57
C ALA A 161 12.26 0.20 -11.06
N ARG A 162 12.64 0.78 -9.92
CA ARG A 162 12.04 2.02 -9.40
C ARG A 162 12.26 3.19 -10.38
N ALA A 163 13.47 3.36 -10.90
CA ALA A 163 13.77 4.41 -11.87
C ALA A 163 12.90 4.27 -13.13
N THR A 164 12.78 3.05 -13.66
CA THR A 164 11.90 2.77 -14.83
C THR A 164 10.42 3.02 -14.54
N ALA A 165 9.97 2.82 -13.29
CA ALA A 165 8.59 3.07 -12.90
C ALA A 165 8.27 4.58 -12.76
N LEU A 166 9.30 5.42 -12.62
CA LEU A 166 9.17 6.88 -12.51
C LEU A 166 9.15 7.59 -13.88
N GLU A 167 9.55 6.93 -14.96
CA GLU A 167 9.50 7.43 -16.36
C GLU A 167 8.10 7.31 -16.96
#